data_1ff9a8c48cabf5c8dc0654fa7db75435
#
_entry.id   1ff9a8c48cabf5c8dc0654fa7db75435
#
_cell.length_a   1.000
_cell.length_b   1.000
_cell.length_c   1.000
_cell.angle_alpha   90.00
_cell.angle_beta   90.00
_cell.angle_gamma   90.00
#
_symmetry.space_group_name_H-M   'P 1'
#
loop_
_entity.id
_entity.type
_entity.pdbx_description
1 polymer ?
#
loop_
_entity_poly.entity_id
_entity_poly.type
_entity_poly.pdbx_seq_one_letter_code
_entity_poly.pdbx_strand_id
1 'polypeptide(L)'
;AFEGDNGLYGDLRSGHVPSFSFIVPNQCNDQHGRGNGGATCNFDPSSNGTQAGLNPALIYRGDVTLQRLVQAIWASPAWKVGDNAIVVWWDENDYSLAPNVNKVLLIVYTNYGKHGIQSPILYNHFSLLRTLEGVFGLPCLNHACDSNVEVMSDLFSR
;
A
#
# COMPACT_ATOMS: atom_id res chain seq x y z
N ALA A 1 -14.21 9.16 -0.39
CA ALA A 1 -13.50 9.99 -1.36
C ALA A 1 -12.26 10.61 -0.70
N PHE A 2 -11.16 10.76 -1.43
CA PHE A 2 -9.94 11.36 -0.88
C PHE A 2 -10.02 12.88 -0.82
N GLU A 3 -10.78 13.47 -1.72
CA GLU A 3 -10.89 14.92 -1.92
C GLU A 3 -11.92 15.58 -0.99
N GLY A 4 -11.76 16.88 -0.81
CA GLY A 4 -12.64 17.72 0.02
C GLY A 4 -12.21 17.79 1.48
N ASP A 5 -12.89 18.68 2.23
CA ASP A 5 -12.55 18.94 3.64
C ASP A 5 -12.94 17.78 4.57
N ASN A 6 -13.92 16.97 4.15
CA ASN A 6 -14.36 15.77 4.87
C ASN A 6 -13.78 14.48 4.26
N GLY A 7 -12.74 14.60 3.44
CA GLY A 7 -12.04 13.48 2.84
C GLY A 7 -10.66 13.27 3.48
N LEU A 8 -9.98 12.21 3.05
CA LEU A 8 -8.65 11.86 3.57
C LEU A 8 -7.66 13.05 3.57
N TYR A 9 -7.63 13.84 2.50
CA TYR A 9 -6.75 15.01 2.44
C TYR A 9 -7.15 16.12 3.43
N GLY A 10 -8.43 16.24 3.76
CA GLY A 10 -8.92 17.15 4.82
C GLY A 10 -8.43 16.67 6.19
N ASP A 11 -8.60 15.39 6.49
CA ASP A 11 -8.14 14.79 7.75
C ASP A 11 -6.62 14.91 7.92
N LEU A 12 -5.86 14.64 6.85
CA LEU A 12 -4.40 14.79 6.86
C LEU A 12 -3.97 16.26 7.11
N ARG A 13 -4.62 17.23 6.47
CA ARG A 13 -4.31 18.66 6.69
C ARG A 13 -4.62 19.12 8.11
N SER A 14 -5.71 18.64 8.68
CA SER A 14 -6.12 18.98 10.05
C SER A 14 -5.33 18.24 11.12
N GLY A 15 -4.67 17.13 10.77
CA GLY A 15 -4.01 16.21 11.69
C GLY A 15 -4.97 15.32 12.47
N HIS A 16 -6.27 15.35 12.18
CA HIS A 16 -7.27 14.48 12.79
C HIS A 16 -7.37 13.16 12.01
N VAL A 17 -6.39 12.31 12.19
CA VAL A 17 -6.33 11.00 11.54
C VAL A 17 -6.51 9.88 12.57
N PRO A 18 -7.13 8.75 12.20
CA PRO A 18 -7.19 7.59 13.08
C PRO A 18 -5.79 6.96 13.26
N SER A 19 -5.63 6.16 14.32
CA SER A 19 -4.38 5.43 14.57
C SER A 19 -4.05 4.42 13.48
N PHE A 20 -5.04 3.96 12.74
CA PHE A 20 -4.89 3.09 11.58
C PHE A 20 -5.78 3.56 10.43
N SER A 21 -5.20 3.68 9.25
CA SER A 21 -5.91 4.02 8.01
C SER A 21 -5.63 2.98 6.94
N PHE A 22 -6.68 2.36 6.42
CA PHE A 22 -6.60 1.47 5.27
C PHE A 22 -7.06 2.22 4.03
N ILE A 23 -6.11 2.53 3.15
CA ILE A 23 -6.34 3.41 2.00
C ILE A 23 -6.31 2.57 0.73
N VAL A 24 -7.46 2.46 0.07
CA VAL A 24 -7.60 1.72 -1.19
C VAL A 24 -8.03 2.67 -2.30
N PRO A 25 -7.16 2.97 -3.26
CA PRO A 25 -7.54 3.69 -4.46
C PRO A 25 -8.56 2.90 -5.29
N ASN A 26 -9.27 3.58 -6.18
CA ASN A 26 -10.13 2.90 -7.14
C ASN A 26 -9.30 2.27 -8.27
N GLN A 27 -9.90 1.40 -9.06
CA GLN A 27 -9.23 0.66 -10.15
C GLN A 27 -8.56 1.53 -11.22
N CYS A 28 -8.84 2.83 -11.25
CA CYS A 28 -8.14 3.76 -12.12
C CYS A 28 -6.81 4.26 -11.52
N ASN A 29 -6.59 4.03 -10.24
CA ASN A 29 -5.52 4.65 -9.46
C ASN A 29 -4.78 3.68 -8.53
N ASP A 30 -5.02 2.38 -8.66
CA ASP A 30 -4.46 1.32 -7.81
C ASP A 30 -3.28 0.57 -8.44
N GLN A 31 -2.86 0.98 -9.64
CA GLN A 31 -1.82 0.32 -10.44
C GLN A 31 -2.20 -1.08 -10.96
N HIS A 32 -3.47 -1.44 -10.96
CA HIS A 32 -3.89 -2.75 -11.47
C HIS A 32 -3.38 -3.00 -12.89
N GLY A 33 -3.35 -1.96 -13.74
CA GLY A 33 -2.68 -1.99 -15.04
C GLY A 33 -3.37 -2.85 -16.09
N ARG A 34 -4.39 -3.61 -15.74
CA ARG A 34 -5.14 -4.49 -16.62
C ARG A 34 -6.52 -3.94 -16.97
N GLY A 35 -7.01 -4.49 -18.08
CA GLY A 35 -8.32 -4.14 -18.59
C GLY A 35 -8.35 -2.75 -19.19
N ASN A 36 -9.45 -2.53 -19.88
CA ASN A 36 -9.78 -1.19 -20.30
C ASN A 36 -10.57 -0.57 -19.15
N GLY A 37 -9.97 0.24 -18.34
CA GLY A 37 -10.73 1.10 -17.44
C GLY A 37 -11.75 1.94 -18.20
N GLY A 38 -11.77 1.81 -19.52
CA GLY A 38 -12.71 2.39 -20.46
C GLY A 38 -12.84 3.89 -20.29
N ALA A 39 -13.97 4.43 -20.69
CA ALA A 39 -14.31 5.85 -20.51
C ALA A 39 -14.27 6.29 -19.04
N THR A 40 -14.50 5.37 -18.11
CA THR A 40 -14.54 5.66 -16.66
C THR A 40 -13.20 6.13 -16.11
N CYS A 41 -12.07 5.57 -16.60
CA CYS A 41 -10.74 5.97 -16.18
C CYS A 41 -10.12 7.09 -17.03
N ASN A 42 -10.86 7.61 -18.02
CA ASN A 42 -10.32 8.52 -19.01
C ASN A 42 -9.02 7.97 -19.62
N PHE A 43 -9.14 6.79 -20.16
CA PHE A 43 -8.07 5.94 -20.61
C PHE A 43 -7.57 6.40 -21.98
N ASP A 44 -6.26 6.47 -22.17
CA ASP A 44 -5.65 6.67 -23.47
C ASP A 44 -5.49 5.31 -24.17
N PRO A 45 -6.28 5.02 -25.21
CA PRO A 45 -6.20 3.75 -25.92
C PRO A 45 -4.88 3.56 -26.69
N SER A 46 -4.12 4.63 -26.90
CA SER A 46 -2.79 4.54 -27.52
C SER A 46 -1.72 4.01 -26.57
N SER A 47 -2.00 4.02 -25.28
CA SER A 47 -1.14 3.51 -24.21
C SER A 47 -1.41 2.03 -23.89
N ASN A 48 -1.66 1.23 -24.91
CA ASN A 48 -1.75 -0.22 -24.74
C ASN A 48 -0.47 -0.76 -24.13
N GLY A 49 -0.60 -1.52 -23.04
CA GLY A 49 0.50 -2.18 -22.40
C GLY A 49 1.31 -3.03 -23.38
N THR A 50 2.62 -2.98 -23.26
CA THR A 50 3.52 -3.78 -24.05
C THR A 50 3.62 -5.23 -23.58
N GLN A 51 3.00 -5.55 -22.44
CA GLN A 51 2.97 -6.88 -21.85
C GLN A 51 1.52 -7.33 -21.61
N ALA A 52 1.12 -8.43 -22.22
CA ALA A 52 -0.06 -9.23 -21.89
C ALA A 52 -1.30 -8.45 -21.37
N GLY A 53 -1.65 -7.32 -21.99
CA GLY A 53 -2.81 -6.51 -21.61
C GLY A 53 -2.57 -5.51 -20.49
N LEU A 54 -1.34 -5.32 -20.03
CA LEU A 54 -1.00 -4.24 -19.11
C LEU A 54 -1.14 -2.87 -19.78
N ASN A 55 -1.60 -1.90 -19.02
CA ASN A 55 -1.72 -0.52 -19.44
C ASN A 55 -0.76 0.39 -18.68
N PRO A 56 0.34 0.85 -19.32
CA PRO A 56 1.30 1.73 -18.67
C PRO A 56 0.69 3.04 -18.15
N ALA A 57 -0.35 3.57 -18.79
CA ALA A 57 -1.00 4.80 -18.34
C ALA A 57 -1.75 4.60 -17.01
N LEU A 58 -2.39 3.44 -16.78
CA LEU A 58 -3.03 3.13 -15.49
C LEU A 58 -2.00 2.91 -14.39
N ILE A 59 -0.88 2.24 -14.70
CA ILE A 59 0.23 2.07 -13.76
C ILE A 59 0.81 3.44 -13.37
N TYR A 60 1.06 4.31 -14.35
CA TYR A 60 1.54 5.66 -14.10
C TYR A 60 0.58 6.50 -13.27
N ARG A 61 -0.73 6.41 -13.53
CA ARG A 61 -1.74 7.12 -12.73
C ARG A 61 -1.76 6.64 -11.28
N GLY A 62 -1.65 5.35 -11.07
CA GLY A 62 -1.53 4.78 -9.72
C GLY A 62 -0.27 5.26 -9.02
N ASP A 63 0.85 5.33 -9.71
CA ASP A 63 2.11 5.85 -9.18
C ASP A 63 1.99 7.33 -8.77
N VAL A 64 1.39 8.17 -9.62
CA VAL A 64 1.11 9.59 -9.30
C VAL A 64 0.15 9.70 -8.11
N THR A 65 -0.85 8.83 -8.02
CA THR A 65 -1.78 8.81 -6.89
C THR A 65 -1.05 8.44 -5.60
N LEU A 66 -0.23 7.41 -5.62
CA LEU A 66 0.60 7.01 -4.49
C LEU A 66 1.55 8.14 -4.07
N GLN A 67 2.23 8.79 -5.01
CA GLN A 67 3.10 9.93 -4.73
C GLN A 67 2.36 11.04 -3.99
N ARG A 68 1.17 11.41 -4.46
CA ARG A 68 0.35 12.45 -3.81
C ARG A 68 -0.10 12.05 -2.41
N LEU A 69 -0.50 10.80 -2.21
CA LEU A 69 -0.89 10.27 -0.91
C LEU A 69 0.27 10.32 0.08
N VAL A 70 1.43 9.80 -0.31
CA VAL A 70 2.63 9.79 0.54
C VAL A 70 3.07 11.23 0.88
N GLN A 71 3.09 12.14 -0.08
CA GLN A 71 3.43 13.54 0.15
C GLN A 71 2.45 14.22 1.11
N ALA A 72 1.15 13.94 0.99
CA ALA A 72 0.14 14.50 1.88
C ALA A 72 0.28 13.95 3.30
N ILE A 73 0.59 12.66 3.47
CA ILE A 73 0.86 12.05 4.77
C ILE A 73 2.11 12.71 5.41
N TRP A 74 3.21 12.85 4.68
CA TRP A 74 4.43 13.48 5.18
C TRP A 74 4.24 14.95 5.59
N ALA A 75 3.36 15.67 4.88
CA ALA A 75 3.02 17.04 5.19
C ALA A 75 2.07 17.18 6.39
N SER A 76 1.38 16.09 6.77
CA SER A 76 0.42 16.10 7.87
C SER A 76 1.07 16.41 9.21
N PRO A 77 0.43 17.22 10.08
CA PRO A 77 0.86 17.37 11.47
C PRO A 77 0.98 16.04 12.22
N ALA A 78 0.08 15.08 11.94
CA ALA A 78 0.09 13.76 12.56
C ALA A 78 1.38 12.97 12.26
N TRP A 79 1.96 13.10 11.07
CA TRP A 79 3.22 12.45 10.71
C TRP A 79 4.41 12.90 11.56
N LYS A 80 4.32 14.07 12.16
CA LYS A 80 5.40 14.71 12.95
C LYS A 80 5.32 14.36 14.43
N VAL A 81 4.31 13.61 14.85
CA VAL A 81 4.06 13.29 16.26
C VAL A 81 4.06 11.78 16.44
N GLY A 82 4.94 11.30 17.32
CA GLY A 82 5.07 9.87 17.61
C GLY A 82 5.67 9.06 16.47
N ASP A 83 5.55 7.75 16.58
CA ASP A 83 6.04 6.80 15.60
C ASP A 83 4.96 6.49 14.56
N ASN A 84 5.27 6.74 13.32
CA ASN A 84 4.36 6.55 12.20
C ASN A 84 4.99 5.68 11.12
N ALA A 85 4.15 4.91 10.43
CA ALA A 85 4.56 4.09 9.30
C ALA A 85 3.57 4.20 8.14
N ILE A 86 4.09 4.20 6.93
CA ILE A 86 3.35 3.99 5.69
C ILE A 86 3.74 2.61 5.20
N VAL A 87 2.74 1.76 4.95
CA VAL A 87 2.94 0.45 4.32
C VAL A 87 2.26 0.49 2.96
N VAL A 88 3.03 0.22 1.92
CA VAL A 88 2.54 0.10 0.55
C VAL A 88 2.73 -1.34 0.11
N TRP A 89 1.66 -1.97 -0.32
CA TRP A 89 1.74 -3.34 -0.83
C TRP A 89 0.69 -3.60 -1.90
N TRP A 90 0.92 -4.63 -2.67
CA TRP A 90 -0.03 -5.15 -3.67
C TRP A 90 -0.70 -6.40 -3.12
N ASP A 91 -1.94 -6.61 -3.50
CA ASP A 91 -2.74 -7.77 -3.10
C ASP A 91 -2.29 -9.04 -3.82
N GLU A 92 -1.94 -8.92 -5.10
CA GLU A 92 -1.51 -10.05 -5.93
C GLU A 92 -0.53 -9.64 -7.03
N ASN A 93 0.12 -10.61 -7.64
CA ASN A 93 0.95 -10.39 -8.82
C ASN A 93 0.14 -10.52 -10.12
N ASP A 94 0.79 -10.28 -11.25
CA ASP A 94 0.23 -10.61 -12.55
C ASP A 94 0.37 -12.12 -12.84
N TYR A 95 -0.72 -12.86 -12.67
CA TYR A 95 -0.78 -14.30 -12.89
C TYR A 95 -0.53 -14.75 -14.34
N SER A 96 -0.38 -13.83 -15.30
CA SER A 96 -0.05 -14.18 -16.68
C SER A 96 1.42 -14.58 -16.86
N LEU A 97 2.27 -14.29 -15.90
CA LEU A 97 3.70 -14.60 -15.95
C LEU A 97 4.00 -15.91 -15.21
N ALA A 98 4.72 -16.81 -15.87
CA ALA A 98 5.23 -18.03 -15.25
C ALA A 98 6.67 -17.81 -14.71
N PRO A 99 7.07 -18.43 -13.59
CA PRO A 99 6.25 -19.24 -12.69
C PRO A 99 5.32 -18.38 -11.83
N ASN A 100 4.08 -18.81 -11.71
CA ASN A 100 3.07 -18.10 -10.93
C ASN A 100 3.27 -18.37 -9.43
N VAL A 101 4.10 -17.56 -8.79
CA VAL A 101 4.43 -17.69 -7.36
C VAL A 101 3.74 -16.64 -6.49
N ASN A 102 2.86 -15.84 -7.06
CA ASN A 102 2.15 -14.73 -6.39
C ASN A 102 3.07 -13.87 -5.50
N LYS A 103 4.20 -13.48 -6.03
CA LYS A 103 5.17 -12.65 -5.33
C LYS A 103 4.84 -11.17 -5.56
N VAL A 104 4.58 -10.45 -4.49
CA VAL A 104 4.23 -9.02 -4.53
C VAL A 104 5.30 -8.16 -3.86
N LEU A 105 5.31 -6.89 -4.20
CA LEU A 105 6.13 -5.89 -3.54
C LEU A 105 5.46 -5.43 -2.24
N LEU A 106 6.26 -5.25 -1.19
CA LEU A 106 5.87 -4.57 0.04
C LEU A 106 6.95 -3.58 0.43
N ILE A 107 6.54 -2.34 0.71
CA ILE A 107 7.43 -1.27 1.12
C ILE A 107 6.94 -0.72 2.46
N VAL A 108 7.85 -0.60 3.42
CA VAL A 108 7.59 0.07 4.71
C VAL A 108 8.42 1.34 4.77
N TYR A 109 7.78 2.45 5.04
CA TYR A 109 8.43 3.73 5.30
C TYR A 109 7.99 4.26 6.67
N THR A 110 8.94 4.47 7.55
CA THR A 110 8.73 4.96 8.91
C THR A 110 9.32 6.35 9.08
N ASN A 111 8.80 7.14 10.03
CA ASN A 111 9.42 8.40 10.44
C ASN A 111 10.47 8.21 11.55
N TYR A 112 10.82 6.96 11.84
CA TYR A 112 11.77 6.56 12.88
C TYR A 112 12.65 5.40 12.40
N GLY A 113 13.65 5.04 13.20
CA GLY A 113 14.46 3.84 12.98
C GLY A 113 15.38 3.90 11.77
N LYS A 114 15.76 2.73 11.28
CA LYS A 114 16.69 2.56 10.17
C LYS A 114 15.95 2.54 8.84
N HIS A 115 16.60 3.05 7.80
CA HIS A 115 16.10 3.06 6.43
C HIS A 115 16.96 2.18 5.52
N GLY A 116 16.43 1.80 4.36
CA GLY A 116 17.15 1.00 3.36
C GLY A 116 17.32 -0.47 3.75
N ILE A 117 16.49 -0.98 4.65
CA ILE A 117 16.50 -2.38 5.06
C ILE A 117 15.87 -3.23 3.96
N GLN A 118 16.50 -4.35 3.63
CA GLN A 118 15.92 -5.41 2.82
C GLN A 118 15.79 -6.65 3.70
N SER A 119 14.56 -7.06 3.99
CA SER A 119 14.32 -8.25 4.78
C SER A 119 14.62 -9.51 3.97
N PRO A 120 15.40 -10.46 4.51
CA PRO A 120 15.57 -11.79 3.90
C PRO A 120 14.43 -12.75 4.27
N ILE A 121 13.51 -12.32 5.13
CA ILE A 121 12.42 -13.15 5.63
C ILE A 121 11.30 -13.19 4.60
N LEU A 122 10.73 -14.36 4.37
CA LEU A 122 9.55 -14.51 3.53
C LEU A 122 8.30 -14.10 4.32
N TYR A 123 7.73 -12.96 3.98
CA TYR A 123 6.48 -12.49 4.52
C TYR A 123 5.31 -12.76 3.57
N ASN A 124 4.11 -12.77 4.13
CA ASN A 124 2.86 -12.83 3.39
C ASN A 124 1.82 -11.85 4.00
N HIS A 125 0.61 -11.80 3.47
CA HIS A 125 -0.43 -10.91 3.96
C HIS A 125 -0.82 -11.19 5.43
N PHE A 126 -0.74 -12.43 5.88
CA PHE A 126 -0.96 -12.76 7.30
C PHE A 126 0.16 -12.23 8.19
N SER A 127 1.40 -12.11 7.68
CA SER A 127 2.51 -11.48 8.42
C SER A 127 2.21 -10.01 8.71
N LEU A 128 1.66 -9.28 7.74
CA LEU A 128 1.23 -7.90 7.95
C LEU A 128 0.07 -7.82 8.94
N LEU A 129 -0.95 -8.68 8.80
CA LEU A 129 -2.08 -8.75 9.72
C LEU A 129 -1.60 -9.02 11.15
N ARG A 130 -0.77 -10.04 11.35
CA ARG A 130 -0.19 -10.36 12.66
C ARG A 130 0.61 -9.21 13.26
N THR A 131 1.35 -8.49 12.42
CA THR A 131 2.12 -7.32 12.86
C THR A 131 1.18 -6.23 13.37
N LEU A 132 0.12 -5.91 12.65
CA LEU A 132 -0.89 -4.93 13.06
C LEU A 132 -1.62 -5.36 14.32
N GLU A 133 -2.02 -6.63 14.42
CA GLU A 133 -2.64 -7.18 15.63
C GLU A 133 -1.75 -7.02 16.86
N GLY A 134 -0.45 -7.30 16.71
CA GLY A 134 0.53 -7.10 17.78
C GLY A 134 0.69 -5.65 18.18
N VAL A 135 0.75 -4.73 17.22
CA VAL A 135 0.86 -3.28 17.49
C VAL A 135 -0.35 -2.74 18.24
N PHE A 136 -1.55 -3.18 17.87
CA PHE A 136 -2.79 -2.69 18.47
C PHE A 136 -3.33 -3.55 19.62
N GLY A 137 -2.62 -4.60 20.02
CA GLY A 137 -3.04 -5.51 21.09
C GLY A 137 -4.32 -6.26 20.76
N LEU A 138 -4.54 -6.59 19.49
CA LEU A 138 -5.71 -7.30 19.02
C LEU A 138 -5.51 -8.82 19.06
N PRO A 139 -6.59 -9.60 19.21
CA PRO A 139 -6.51 -11.04 19.06
C PRO A 139 -6.23 -11.44 17.61
N CYS A 140 -5.64 -12.61 17.44
CA CYS A 140 -5.37 -13.15 16.11
C CYS A 140 -6.63 -13.45 15.32
N LEU A 141 -6.62 -13.06 14.06
CA LEU A 141 -7.66 -13.35 13.11
C LEU A 141 -7.17 -14.40 12.10
N ASN A 142 -8.01 -15.40 11.87
CA ASN A 142 -7.78 -16.46 10.89
C ASN A 142 -6.39 -17.10 11.08
N HIS A 143 -5.58 -17.13 10.02
CA HIS A 143 -4.26 -17.75 9.99
C HIS A 143 -3.11 -16.81 10.41
N ALA A 144 -3.41 -15.63 10.94
CA ALA A 144 -2.37 -14.65 11.32
C ALA A 144 -1.40 -15.20 12.39
N CYS A 145 -1.88 -16.07 13.30
CA CYS A 145 -1.04 -16.65 14.34
C CYS A 145 -0.60 -18.10 14.09
N ASP A 146 -0.72 -18.59 12.87
CA ASP A 146 -0.14 -19.88 12.52
C ASP A 146 1.39 -19.85 12.76
N SER A 147 1.96 -20.98 13.14
CA SER A 147 3.36 -21.09 13.56
C SER A 147 4.39 -20.70 12.49
N ASN A 148 3.98 -20.71 11.21
CA ASN A 148 4.81 -20.34 10.07
C ASN A 148 4.60 -18.88 9.60
N VAL A 149 3.80 -18.08 10.30
CA VAL A 149 3.58 -16.67 10.00
C VAL A 149 4.48 -15.82 10.89
N GLU A 150 5.39 -15.08 10.28
CA GLU A 150 6.34 -14.24 10.99
C GLU A 150 5.83 -12.79 11.16
N VAL A 151 6.18 -12.15 12.29
CA VAL A 151 5.94 -10.71 12.50
C VAL A 151 7.02 -9.93 11.78
N MET A 152 6.66 -8.84 11.12
CA MET A 152 7.57 -7.99 10.33
C MET A 152 8.41 -7.04 11.20
N SER A 153 8.90 -7.51 12.35
CA SER A 153 9.58 -6.67 13.34
C SER A 153 10.86 -6.01 12.84
N ASP A 154 11.58 -6.65 11.92
CA ASP A 154 12.79 -6.10 11.31
C ASP A 154 12.54 -4.89 10.42
N LEU A 155 11.35 -4.81 9.80
CA LEU A 155 10.95 -3.68 8.97
C LEU A 155 10.43 -2.47 9.78
N PHE A 156 10.08 -2.68 11.05
CA PHE A 156 9.54 -1.66 11.94
C PHE A 156 10.46 -1.38 13.15
N SER A 157 11.70 -1.86 13.10
CA SER A 157 12.66 -1.69 14.21
C SER A 157 13.20 -0.26 14.28
N ARG A 158 13.46 0.20 15.49
CA ARG A 158 14.15 1.47 15.77
C ARG A 158 15.66 1.36 15.56
#